data_08b4643e10c0fe9d82dae8dbd0d88b51
#
_entry.id   08b4643e10c0fe9d82dae8dbd0d88b51
#
_cell.length_a   1.000
_cell.length_b   1.000
_cell.length_c   1.000
_cell.angle_alpha   90.00
_cell.angle_beta   90.00
_cell.angle_gamma   90.00
#
_symmetry.space_group_name_H-M   'P 1'
#
loop_
_entity.id
_entity.type
_entity.pdbx_description
1 polymer ?
#
loop_
_entity_poly.entity_id
_entity_poly.type
_entity_poly.pdbx_seq_one_letter_code
_entity_poly.pdbx_strand_id
1 'polypeptide(L)'
;WIFLQLFKKGLAYKKEMAVNWCTSCKCVLANEEVVNGVCERCGSEVIRKNKSQWMLKITEYAQRLIDDLDDVDYIDRVKSQQRHWIGRSTGAEVDFKTTEGDVLTVYTTRPDTLFGATYMVISPEHPMVEKWADKLTNIDAIRAYREEAAHKSDFERTELQKDKTGVQLK
;
A
#
# COMPACT_ATOMS: atom_id res chain seq x y z
N TRP A 1 23.57 16.41 9.37
CA TRP A 1 24.50 15.36 9.81
C TRP A 1 23.80 14.02 9.97
N ILE A 2 22.67 13.94 10.66
CA ILE A 2 21.89 12.69 10.89
C ILE A 2 21.51 12.00 9.56
N PHE A 3 20.97 12.74 8.60
CA PHE A 3 20.65 12.20 7.29
C PHE A 3 21.84 11.51 6.62
N LEU A 4 23.01 12.16 6.65
CA LEU A 4 24.24 11.58 6.08
C LEU A 4 24.68 10.30 6.79
N GLN A 5 24.44 10.17 8.11
CA GLN A 5 24.72 8.93 8.83
C GLN A 5 23.78 7.82 8.40
N LEU A 6 22.47 8.11 8.25
CA LEU A 6 21.48 7.16 7.74
C LEU A 6 21.81 6.73 6.30
N PHE A 7 22.19 7.68 5.45
CA PHE A 7 22.57 7.39 4.06
C PHE A 7 23.81 6.49 3.99
N LYS A 8 24.88 6.81 4.74
CA LYS A 8 26.10 5.99 4.81
C LYS A 8 25.84 4.57 5.29
N LYS A 9 24.85 4.37 6.18
CA LYS A 9 24.43 3.05 6.66
C LYS A 9 23.45 2.34 5.71
N GLY A 10 23.11 2.92 4.55
CA GLY A 10 22.15 2.36 3.61
C GLY A 10 20.70 2.38 4.10
N LEU A 11 20.42 3.16 5.16
CA LEU A 11 19.08 3.32 5.74
C LEU A 11 18.26 4.42 5.08
N ALA A 12 18.91 5.34 4.35
CA ALA A 12 18.23 6.33 3.52
C ALA A 12 18.47 6.02 2.05
N TYR A 13 17.40 6.01 1.25
CA TYR A 13 17.46 5.69 -0.18
C TYR A 13 16.42 6.50 -0.96
N LYS A 14 16.58 6.59 -2.27
CA LYS A 14 15.59 7.22 -3.17
C LYS A 14 14.70 6.16 -3.79
N LYS A 15 13.41 6.47 -3.87
CA LYS A 15 12.42 5.65 -4.57
C LYS A 15 11.36 6.54 -5.20
N GLU A 16 10.88 6.18 -6.39
CA GLU A 16 9.67 6.75 -6.96
C GLU A 16 8.44 6.20 -6.24
N MET A 17 7.58 7.11 -5.80
CA MET A 17 6.32 6.76 -5.14
C MET A 17 5.26 7.81 -5.40
N ALA A 18 4.00 7.40 -5.33
CA ALA A 18 2.88 8.31 -5.40
C ALA A 18 2.81 9.16 -4.11
N VAL A 19 2.82 10.49 -4.27
CA VAL A 19 2.72 11.46 -3.19
C VAL A 19 1.51 12.35 -3.41
N ASN A 20 0.99 12.94 -2.33
CA ASN A 20 -0.03 13.97 -2.42
C ASN A 20 0.61 15.25 -3.00
N TRP A 21 0.09 15.73 -4.10
CA TRP A 21 0.60 16.90 -4.80
C TRP A 21 -0.45 17.99 -4.89
N CYS A 22 -0.17 19.15 -4.33
CA CYS A 22 -0.99 20.34 -4.54
C CYS A 22 -0.68 20.96 -5.90
N THR A 23 -1.70 21.10 -6.75
CA THR A 23 -1.55 21.63 -8.10
C THR A 23 -1.29 23.14 -8.11
N SER A 24 -1.79 23.87 -7.11
CA SER A 24 -1.64 25.31 -6.95
C SER A 24 -0.32 25.68 -6.24
N CYS A 25 -0.08 25.12 -5.04
CA CYS A 25 1.16 25.39 -4.28
C CYS A 25 2.40 24.74 -4.89
N LYS A 26 2.22 23.77 -5.82
CA LYS A 26 3.28 23.00 -6.48
C LYS A 26 4.24 22.33 -5.49
N CYS A 27 3.69 21.80 -4.39
CA CYS A 27 4.44 21.13 -3.34
C CYS A 27 3.85 19.75 -3.00
N VAL A 28 4.68 18.90 -2.39
CA VAL A 28 4.25 17.63 -1.80
C VAL A 28 3.62 17.92 -0.44
N LEU A 29 2.52 17.24 -0.14
CA LEU A 29 1.79 17.35 1.11
C LEU A 29 1.88 16.07 1.91
N ALA A 30 1.98 16.19 3.22
CA ALA A 30 1.75 15.09 4.15
C ALA A 30 0.25 14.70 4.14
N ASN A 31 -0.08 13.51 4.66
CA ASN A 31 -1.48 13.07 4.70
C ASN A 31 -2.35 14.01 5.54
N GLU A 32 -1.79 14.56 6.62
CA GLU A 32 -2.46 15.47 7.54
C GLU A 32 -2.76 16.84 6.92
N GLU A 33 -2.00 17.23 5.88
CA GLU A 33 -2.19 18.49 5.15
C GLU A 33 -3.25 18.38 4.03
N VAL A 34 -3.85 17.19 3.87
CA VAL A 34 -4.94 16.93 2.91
C VAL A 34 -6.25 16.74 3.67
N VAL A 35 -7.11 17.73 3.61
CA VAL A 35 -8.42 17.72 4.29
C VAL A 35 -9.52 17.63 3.23
N ASN A 36 -10.33 16.57 3.26
CA ASN A 36 -11.41 16.33 2.28
C ASN A 36 -10.95 16.40 0.81
N GLY A 37 -9.74 15.88 0.53
CA GLY A 37 -9.18 15.86 -0.83
C GLY A 37 -8.58 17.18 -1.31
N VAL A 38 -8.55 18.21 -0.47
CA VAL A 38 -8.00 19.53 -0.81
C VAL A 38 -6.80 19.89 0.08
N CYS A 39 -5.96 20.77 -0.43
CA CYS A 39 -4.82 21.31 0.28
C CYS A 39 -5.29 22.20 1.43
N GLU A 40 -4.90 21.91 2.67
CA GLU A 40 -5.23 22.74 3.86
C GLU A 40 -4.83 24.20 3.68
N ARG A 41 -3.70 24.46 2.99
CA ARG A 41 -3.14 25.80 2.83
C ARG A 41 -3.88 26.67 1.82
N CYS A 42 -4.26 26.11 0.67
CA CYS A 42 -4.82 26.92 -0.45
C CYS A 42 -6.20 26.45 -0.94
N GLY A 43 -6.76 25.38 -0.39
CA GLY A 43 -8.07 24.85 -0.78
C GLY A 43 -8.13 24.19 -2.18
N SER A 44 -7.01 24.10 -2.90
CA SER A 44 -6.99 23.49 -4.23
C SER A 44 -7.00 21.97 -4.13
N GLU A 45 -7.54 21.32 -5.16
CA GLU A 45 -7.57 19.88 -5.28
C GLU A 45 -6.15 19.28 -5.22
N VAL A 46 -6.03 18.17 -4.49
CA VAL A 46 -4.80 17.41 -4.33
C VAL A 46 -4.87 16.17 -5.20
N ILE A 47 -3.84 15.95 -6.01
CA ILE A 47 -3.73 14.78 -6.86
C ILE A 47 -2.61 13.85 -6.40
N ARG A 48 -2.70 12.57 -6.73
CA ARG A 48 -1.59 11.61 -6.58
C ARG A 48 -0.62 11.79 -7.75
N LYS A 49 0.66 12.04 -7.45
CA LYS A 49 1.71 12.21 -8.45
C LYS A 49 2.95 11.41 -8.08
N ASN A 50 3.47 10.63 -9.02
CA ASN A 50 4.72 9.92 -8.82
C ASN A 50 5.89 10.89 -8.80
N LYS A 51 6.69 10.81 -7.74
CA LYS A 51 7.91 11.60 -7.56
C LYS A 51 9.00 10.79 -6.88
N SER A 52 10.23 11.07 -7.23
CA SER A 52 11.40 10.53 -6.53
C SER A 52 11.50 11.17 -5.15
N GLN A 53 11.40 10.36 -4.11
CA GLN A 53 11.43 10.79 -2.71
C GLN A 53 12.53 10.08 -1.94
N TRP A 54 13.06 10.75 -0.91
CA TRP A 54 13.89 10.12 0.07
C TRP A 54 13.04 9.27 1.03
N MET A 55 13.45 8.03 1.20
CA MET A 55 12.81 7.06 2.09
C MET A 55 13.79 6.61 3.15
N LEU A 56 13.27 6.30 4.33
CA LEU A 56 14.03 5.66 5.41
C LEU A 56 13.55 4.22 5.56
N LYS A 57 14.48 3.28 5.71
CA LYS A 57 14.18 1.87 5.98
C LYS A 57 13.78 1.67 7.44
N ILE A 58 12.62 2.16 7.83
CA ILE A 58 12.14 2.10 9.21
C ILE A 58 11.91 0.67 9.71
N THR A 59 11.67 -0.29 8.81
CA THR A 59 11.47 -1.70 9.14
C THR A 59 12.75 -2.50 9.32
N GLU A 60 13.93 -1.92 9.02
CA GLU A 60 15.22 -2.61 9.13
C GLU A 60 15.53 -3.10 10.56
N TYR A 61 15.02 -2.37 11.55
CA TYR A 61 15.20 -2.70 12.95
C TYR A 61 13.99 -3.40 13.58
N ALA A 62 12.96 -3.74 12.82
CA ALA A 62 11.71 -4.30 13.34
C ALA A 62 11.96 -5.59 14.15
N GLN A 63 12.76 -6.51 13.62
CA GLN A 63 13.09 -7.75 14.33
C GLN A 63 13.88 -7.47 15.60
N ARG A 64 14.90 -6.61 15.50
CA ARG A 64 15.73 -6.27 16.67
C ARG A 64 14.92 -5.58 17.78
N LEU A 65 13.96 -4.72 17.40
CA LEU A 65 13.07 -4.09 18.36
C LEU A 65 12.19 -5.10 19.13
N ILE A 66 11.85 -6.23 18.50
CA ILE A 66 11.13 -7.33 19.17
C ILE A 66 12.08 -8.07 20.11
N ASP A 67 13.26 -8.42 19.64
CA ASP A 67 14.24 -9.24 20.38
C ASP A 67 14.77 -8.48 21.61
N ASP A 68 15.14 -7.21 21.45
CA ASP A 68 15.66 -6.36 22.54
C ASP A 68 14.61 -6.07 23.64
N LEU A 69 13.32 -6.41 23.44
CA LEU A 69 12.29 -6.30 24.49
C LEU A 69 12.54 -7.24 25.67
N ASP A 70 13.29 -8.30 25.49
CA ASP A 70 13.62 -9.24 26.56
C ASP A 70 14.72 -8.68 27.48
N ASP A 71 15.54 -7.76 26.96
CA ASP A 71 16.65 -7.12 27.69
C ASP A 71 16.24 -5.86 28.48
N VAL A 72 15.00 -5.37 28.29
CA VAL A 72 14.52 -4.16 28.96
C VAL A 72 13.55 -4.48 30.09
N ASP A 73 13.66 -3.70 31.20
CA ASP A 73 12.76 -3.83 32.34
C ASP A 73 11.44 -3.07 32.14
N TYR A 74 10.66 -3.53 31.14
CA TYR A 74 9.30 -3.03 30.86
C TYR A 74 8.26 -3.99 31.41
N ILE A 75 7.14 -3.43 31.87
CA ILE A 75 5.99 -4.24 32.27
C ILE A 75 5.45 -5.02 31.07
N ASP A 76 4.92 -6.22 31.30
CA ASP A 76 4.46 -7.15 30.23
C ASP A 76 3.45 -6.54 29.26
N ARG A 77 2.57 -5.68 29.77
CA ARG A 77 1.59 -4.96 28.93
C ARG A 77 2.28 -4.11 27.85
N VAL A 78 3.36 -3.39 28.21
CA VAL A 78 4.10 -2.55 27.27
C VAL A 78 4.85 -3.42 26.25
N LYS A 79 5.51 -4.50 26.70
CA LYS A 79 6.18 -5.45 25.81
C LYS A 79 5.20 -6.05 24.80
N SER A 80 4.02 -6.47 25.26
CA SER A 80 2.98 -7.04 24.40
C SER A 80 2.47 -6.03 23.39
N GLN A 81 2.22 -4.78 23.79
CA GLN A 81 1.78 -3.73 22.88
C GLN A 81 2.83 -3.42 21.80
N GLN A 82 4.11 -3.38 22.14
CA GLN A 82 5.18 -3.15 21.16
C GLN A 82 5.33 -4.32 20.18
N ARG A 83 5.25 -5.57 20.65
CA ARG A 83 5.24 -6.75 19.78
C ARG A 83 4.07 -6.73 18.81
N HIS A 84 2.87 -6.41 19.30
CA HIS A 84 1.67 -6.31 18.44
C HIS A 84 1.76 -5.14 17.44
N TRP A 85 2.36 -4.01 17.85
CA TRP A 85 2.55 -2.86 16.95
C TRP A 85 3.48 -3.19 15.78
N ILE A 86 4.60 -3.87 16.07
CA ILE A 86 5.52 -4.31 15.02
C ILE A 86 4.87 -5.39 14.14
N GLY A 87 4.08 -6.28 14.74
CA GLY A 87 3.20 -7.20 14.03
C GLY A 87 3.95 -8.23 13.17
N ARG A 88 5.01 -8.86 13.70
CA ARG A 88 5.68 -9.95 12.98
C ARG A 88 4.67 -11.03 12.62
N SER A 89 4.57 -11.35 11.34
CA SER A 89 3.72 -12.41 10.81
C SER A 89 4.53 -13.39 9.97
N THR A 90 4.09 -14.63 9.92
CA THR A 90 4.66 -15.67 9.07
C THR A 90 3.57 -16.14 8.10
N GLY A 91 3.92 -16.34 6.86
CA GLY A 91 2.98 -16.77 5.82
C GLY A 91 3.70 -17.41 4.65
N ALA A 92 2.95 -17.64 3.59
CA ALA A 92 3.46 -18.22 2.35
C ALA A 92 3.14 -17.33 1.16
N GLU A 93 4.05 -17.27 0.21
CA GLU A 93 3.77 -16.76 -1.13
C GLU A 93 3.19 -17.88 -1.98
N VAL A 94 2.12 -17.59 -2.70
CA VAL A 94 1.40 -18.56 -3.51
C VAL A 94 1.19 -17.99 -4.91
N ASP A 95 1.60 -18.76 -5.91
CA ASP A 95 1.48 -18.40 -7.31
C ASP A 95 0.18 -18.93 -7.91
N PHE A 96 -0.65 -18.03 -8.41
CA PHE A 96 -1.81 -18.36 -9.20
C PHE A 96 -1.52 -18.13 -10.68
N LYS A 97 -1.66 -19.18 -11.48
CA LYS A 97 -1.51 -19.10 -12.93
C LYS A 97 -2.84 -18.72 -13.57
N THR A 98 -2.83 -17.71 -14.42
CA THR A 98 -3.97 -17.35 -15.24
C THR A 98 -4.08 -18.26 -16.46
N THR A 99 -5.23 -18.26 -17.11
CA THR A 99 -5.45 -18.95 -18.41
C THR A 99 -4.51 -18.45 -19.51
N GLU A 100 -4.05 -17.20 -19.38
CA GLU A 100 -3.15 -16.54 -20.32
C GLU A 100 -1.66 -16.85 -20.06
N GLY A 101 -1.35 -17.64 -19.02
CA GLY A 101 0.01 -18.00 -18.65
C GLY A 101 0.72 -16.99 -17.75
N ASP A 102 0.05 -15.93 -17.35
CA ASP A 102 0.58 -14.98 -16.36
C ASP A 102 0.51 -15.55 -14.96
N VAL A 103 1.38 -15.06 -14.07
CA VAL A 103 1.45 -15.47 -12.68
C VAL A 103 1.05 -14.30 -11.78
N LEU A 104 0.12 -14.55 -10.89
CA LEU A 104 -0.27 -13.66 -9.80
C LEU A 104 0.25 -14.25 -8.48
N THR A 105 1.28 -13.65 -7.92
CA THR A 105 1.82 -14.05 -6.62
C THR A 105 1.09 -13.29 -5.52
N VAL A 106 0.54 -14.01 -4.56
CA VAL A 106 -0.10 -13.45 -3.37
C VAL A 106 0.59 -13.95 -2.10
N TYR A 107 0.71 -13.08 -1.11
CA TYR A 107 1.15 -13.46 0.22
C TYR A 107 -0.07 -13.71 1.12
N THR A 108 -0.07 -14.83 1.86
CA THR A 108 -1.12 -15.14 2.83
C THR A 108 -0.53 -15.68 4.13
N THR A 109 -1.10 -15.26 5.26
CA THR A 109 -0.83 -15.84 6.58
C THR A 109 -1.68 -17.08 6.87
N ARG A 110 -2.66 -17.39 5.99
CA ARG A 110 -3.59 -18.51 6.11
C ARG A 110 -3.62 -19.35 4.84
N PRO A 111 -2.50 -20.02 4.48
CA PRO A 111 -2.46 -20.88 3.29
C PRO A 111 -3.45 -22.06 3.37
N ASP A 112 -3.82 -22.47 4.57
CA ASP A 112 -4.82 -23.51 4.84
C ASP A 112 -6.23 -23.17 4.29
N THR A 113 -6.55 -21.89 4.09
CA THR A 113 -7.86 -21.45 3.57
C THR A 113 -7.93 -21.40 2.04
N LEU A 114 -6.83 -21.60 1.33
CA LEU A 114 -6.77 -21.49 -0.13
C LEU A 114 -7.69 -22.46 -0.86
N PHE A 115 -7.95 -23.63 -0.28
CA PHE A 115 -8.88 -24.62 -0.84
C PHE A 115 -10.32 -24.14 -0.96
N GLY A 116 -10.69 -23.06 -0.23
CA GLY A 116 -11.99 -22.40 -0.32
C GLY A 116 -12.01 -21.21 -1.30
N ALA A 117 -10.90 -20.88 -1.95
CA ALA A 117 -10.83 -19.75 -2.88
C ALA A 117 -11.59 -20.08 -4.18
N THR A 118 -12.58 -19.26 -4.52
CA THR A 118 -13.42 -19.43 -5.72
C THR A 118 -13.21 -18.33 -6.75
N TYR A 119 -12.57 -17.22 -6.39
CA TYR A 119 -12.25 -16.11 -7.29
C TYR A 119 -10.99 -15.37 -6.82
N MET A 120 -10.40 -14.60 -7.72
CA MET A 120 -9.26 -13.73 -7.48
C MET A 120 -9.66 -12.28 -7.70
N VAL A 121 -9.20 -11.39 -6.84
CA VAL A 121 -9.39 -9.93 -6.97
C VAL A 121 -8.03 -9.26 -7.11
N ILE A 122 -7.93 -8.36 -8.07
CA ILE A 122 -6.76 -7.47 -8.22
C ILE A 122 -7.19 -6.02 -8.07
N SER A 123 -6.27 -5.15 -7.68
CA SER A 123 -6.58 -3.72 -7.61
C SER A 123 -6.80 -3.14 -9.02
N PRO A 124 -7.66 -2.13 -9.18
CA PRO A 124 -7.90 -1.52 -10.49
C PRO A 124 -6.66 -0.87 -11.10
N GLU A 125 -5.65 -0.57 -10.28
CA GLU A 125 -4.36 -0.01 -10.72
C GLU A 125 -3.31 -1.08 -11.05
N HIS A 126 -3.65 -2.36 -10.89
CA HIS A 126 -2.69 -3.44 -11.12
C HIS A 126 -2.20 -3.46 -12.57
N PRO A 127 -0.89 -3.58 -12.83
CA PRO A 127 -0.34 -3.53 -14.20
C PRO A 127 -0.94 -4.55 -15.18
N MET A 128 -1.42 -5.68 -14.65
CA MET A 128 -2.04 -6.72 -15.49
C MET A 128 -3.36 -6.27 -16.12
N VAL A 129 -4.07 -5.30 -15.54
CA VAL A 129 -5.30 -4.75 -16.15
C VAL A 129 -5.00 -4.13 -17.51
N GLU A 130 -3.95 -3.32 -17.60
CA GLU A 130 -3.55 -2.72 -18.88
C GLU A 130 -2.90 -3.76 -19.82
N LYS A 131 -2.17 -4.73 -19.29
CA LYS A 131 -1.60 -5.83 -20.08
C LYS A 131 -2.67 -6.65 -20.79
N TRP A 132 -3.83 -6.82 -20.14
CA TRP A 132 -4.96 -7.58 -20.70
C TRP A 132 -5.99 -6.70 -21.44
N ALA A 133 -5.76 -5.39 -21.54
CA ALA A 133 -6.73 -4.43 -22.09
C ALA A 133 -7.31 -4.85 -23.45
N ASP A 134 -6.46 -5.35 -24.36
CA ASP A 134 -6.88 -5.79 -25.70
C ASP A 134 -7.73 -7.09 -25.71
N LYS A 135 -7.72 -7.83 -24.58
CA LYS A 135 -8.46 -9.09 -24.43
C LYS A 135 -9.75 -8.93 -23.64
N LEU A 136 -9.88 -7.84 -22.89
CA LEU A 136 -11.04 -7.57 -22.04
C LEU A 136 -12.14 -6.87 -22.83
N THR A 137 -13.32 -7.47 -22.86
CA THR A 137 -14.49 -6.90 -23.59
C THR A 137 -15.11 -5.70 -22.88
N ASN A 138 -14.81 -5.51 -21.60
CA ASN A 138 -15.38 -4.46 -20.77
C ASN A 138 -14.34 -3.50 -20.17
N ILE A 139 -13.24 -3.28 -20.90
CA ILE A 139 -12.12 -2.43 -20.46
C ILE A 139 -12.55 -1.01 -20.07
N ASP A 140 -13.54 -0.44 -20.78
CA ASP A 140 -14.03 0.92 -20.49
C ASP A 140 -14.72 1.01 -19.11
N ALA A 141 -15.48 -0.02 -18.72
CA ALA A 141 -16.08 -0.10 -17.40
C ALA A 141 -15.01 -0.23 -16.29
N ILE A 142 -13.92 -0.95 -16.59
CA ILE A 142 -12.80 -1.11 -15.65
C ILE A 142 -12.05 0.22 -15.48
N ARG A 143 -11.83 0.95 -16.57
CA ARG A 143 -11.18 2.27 -16.55
C ARG A 143 -12.03 3.30 -15.78
N ALA A 144 -13.35 3.32 -16.02
CA ALA A 144 -14.26 4.17 -15.25
C ALA A 144 -14.24 3.85 -13.74
N TYR A 145 -14.22 2.57 -13.38
CA TYR A 145 -14.10 2.14 -11.99
C TYR A 145 -12.74 2.54 -11.38
N ARG A 146 -11.66 2.45 -12.14
CA ARG A 146 -10.32 2.89 -11.72
C ARG A 146 -10.29 4.41 -11.43
N GLU A 147 -10.93 5.23 -12.26
CA GLU A 147 -11.06 6.66 -12.02
C GLU A 147 -11.87 6.96 -10.76
N GLU A 148 -13.02 6.29 -10.57
CA GLU A 148 -13.79 6.41 -9.34
C GLU A 148 -12.96 6.03 -8.10
N ALA A 149 -12.22 4.92 -8.18
CA ALA A 149 -11.38 4.45 -7.09
C ALA A 149 -10.21 5.41 -6.78
N ALA A 150 -9.67 6.11 -7.78
CA ALA A 150 -8.57 7.05 -7.62
C ALA A 150 -8.95 8.29 -6.79
N HIS A 151 -10.24 8.64 -6.73
CA HIS A 151 -10.74 9.75 -5.91
C HIS A 151 -11.02 9.35 -4.45
N LYS A 152 -10.98 8.03 -4.11
CA LYS A 152 -11.18 7.55 -2.75
C LYS A 152 -9.85 7.51 -2.00
N SER A 153 -9.87 7.93 -0.73
CA SER A 153 -8.72 7.78 0.17
C SER A 153 -8.49 6.29 0.50
N ASP A 154 -7.28 5.94 0.94
CA ASP A 154 -6.95 4.58 1.35
C ASP A 154 -7.87 4.10 2.50
N PHE A 155 -8.26 5.00 3.41
CA PHE A 155 -9.17 4.71 4.49
C PHE A 155 -10.59 4.40 3.99
N GLU A 156 -11.11 5.18 3.04
CA GLU A 156 -12.41 4.90 2.41
C GLU A 156 -12.40 3.58 1.64
N ARG A 157 -11.29 3.25 0.98
CA ARG A 157 -11.15 1.99 0.22
C ARG A 157 -11.08 0.75 1.10
N THR A 158 -10.56 0.86 2.33
CA THR A 158 -10.29 -0.29 3.21
C THR A 158 -11.27 -0.41 4.37
N GLU A 159 -11.56 0.69 5.06
CA GLU A 159 -12.24 0.67 6.37
C GLU A 159 -13.71 1.12 6.31
N LEU A 160 -14.01 2.18 5.56
CA LEU A 160 -15.36 2.78 5.57
C LEU A 160 -16.37 2.07 4.68
N GLN A 161 -15.92 1.34 3.67
CA GLN A 161 -16.83 0.75 2.69
C GLN A 161 -17.39 -0.59 3.18
N LYS A 162 -18.62 -0.59 3.64
CA LYS A 162 -19.37 -1.80 4.01
C LYS A 162 -19.77 -2.63 2.80
N ASP A 163 -20.15 -1.97 1.70
CA ASP A 163 -20.52 -2.61 0.45
C ASP A 163 -19.29 -2.79 -0.43
N LYS A 164 -18.97 -4.04 -0.76
CA LYS A 164 -17.86 -4.34 -1.66
C LYS A 164 -18.26 -4.05 -3.10
N THR A 165 -17.53 -3.17 -3.76
CA THR A 165 -17.72 -2.83 -5.17
C THR A 165 -16.58 -3.38 -6.02
N GLY A 166 -16.82 -3.59 -7.30
CA GLY A 166 -15.82 -4.11 -8.22
C GLY A 166 -16.41 -4.33 -9.61
N VAL A 167 -15.54 -4.53 -10.58
CA VAL A 167 -15.89 -4.85 -11.96
C VAL A 167 -15.28 -6.19 -12.32
N GLN A 168 -16.11 -7.11 -12.82
CA GLN A 168 -15.63 -8.41 -13.26
C GLN A 168 -14.80 -8.25 -14.54
N LEU A 169 -13.65 -8.92 -14.59
CA LEU A 169 -12.86 -9.03 -15.82
C LEU A 169 -13.57 -10.00 -16.77
N LYS A 170 -13.89 -9.57 -17.98
CA LYS A 170 -14.62 -10.33 -19.02
C LYS A 170 -13.88 -10.36 -20.34
#